data_cefa1379f0e5cc15655f6f35643bec51
#
_entry.id   cefa1379f0e5cc15655f6f35643bec51
#
_cell.length_a   1.000
_cell.length_b   1.000
_cell.length_c   1.000
_cell.angle_alpha   90.00
_cell.angle_beta   90.00
_cell.angle_gamma   90.00
#
_symmetry.space_group_name_H-M   'P 1'
#
loop_
_entity.id
_entity.type
_entity.pdbx_description
1 polymer ?
#
loop_
_entity_poly.entity_id
_entity_poly.type
_entity_poly.pdbx_seq_one_letter_code
_entity_poly.pdbx_strand_id
1 'polypeptide(L)'
;MKFEWDENKWRINLGKHHLDFRDAHLVFNDDAFIIEDPHDDYDETRYLLQGLLYQQVVIISFTVENDEVIRIISMRKATKREQASYVKKRFG
;
A
#
# COMPACT_ATOMS: atom_id res chain seq x y z
N MET A 1 6.57 0.39 -15.09
CA MET A 1 5.77 0.93 -13.98
C MET A 1 6.65 1.84 -13.15
N LYS A 2 6.20 3.05 -12.92
CA LYS A 2 6.94 4.02 -12.11
C LYS A 2 6.25 4.25 -10.79
N PHE A 3 7.04 4.53 -9.75
CA PHE A 3 6.53 4.87 -8.43
C PHE A 3 6.93 6.30 -8.11
N GLU A 4 6.01 7.06 -7.54
CA GLU A 4 6.30 8.41 -7.07
C GLU A 4 5.60 8.66 -5.74
N TRP A 5 5.96 9.73 -5.07
CA TRP A 5 5.37 10.14 -3.80
C TRP A 5 5.74 11.57 -3.49
N ASP A 6 5.01 12.14 -2.55
CA ASP A 6 5.31 13.45 -1.98
C ASP A 6 6.39 13.31 -0.89
N GLU A 7 7.44 14.10 -0.95
CA GLU A 7 8.55 14.01 0.00
C GLU A 7 8.12 14.22 1.45
N ASN A 8 7.17 15.12 1.71
CA ASN A 8 6.68 15.36 3.07
C ASN A 8 5.92 14.14 3.59
N LYS A 9 5.10 13.53 2.75
CA LYS A 9 4.38 12.31 3.13
C LYS A 9 5.35 11.17 3.39
N TRP A 10 6.39 11.04 2.60
CA TRP A 10 7.43 10.03 2.79
C TRP A 10 8.09 10.18 4.16
N ARG A 11 8.50 11.38 4.53
CA ARG A 11 9.14 11.65 5.82
C ARG A 11 8.22 11.38 6.99
N ILE A 12 6.99 11.86 6.92
CA ILE A 12 5.99 11.67 7.97
C ILE A 12 5.70 10.19 8.15
N ASN A 13 5.49 9.48 7.05
CA ASN A 13 5.20 8.05 7.08
C ASN A 13 6.37 7.24 7.66
N LEU A 14 7.58 7.56 7.25
CA LEU A 14 8.78 6.89 7.74
C LEU A 14 8.93 7.08 9.25
N GLY A 15 8.70 8.29 9.74
CA GLY A 15 8.76 8.58 11.18
C GLY A 15 7.65 7.91 11.98
N LYS A 16 6.44 7.84 11.42
CA LYS A 16 5.27 7.31 12.11
C LYS A 16 5.20 5.79 12.08
N HIS A 17 5.48 5.19 10.93
CA HIS A 17 5.26 3.76 10.69
C HIS A 17 6.54 2.96 10.49
N HIS A 18 7.69 3.62 10.37
CA HIS A 18 8.99 2.98 10.12
C HIS A 18 9.02 2.16 8.84
N LEU A 19 8.19 2.53 7.87
CA LEU A 19 8.12 1.91 6.55
C LEU A 19 8.49 2.96 5.50
N ASP A 20 9.31 2.53 4.56
CA ASP A 20 9.90 3.41 3.55
C ASP A 20 9.18 3.24 2.21
N PHE A 21 8.68 4.33 1.63
CA PHE A 21 8.02 4.29 0.33
C PHE A 21 8.92 3.73 -0.77
N ARG A 22 10.24 3.83 -0.61
CA ARG A 22 11.20 3.28 -1.57
C ARG A 22 11.13 1.76 -1.67
N ASP A 23 10.57 1.10 -0.66
CA ASP A 23 10.39 -0.35 -0.65
C ASP A 23 9.03 -0.78 -1.20
N ALA A 24 8.15 0.17 -1.54
CA ALA A 24 6.79 -0.15 -1.98
C ALA A 24 6.77 -1.06 -3.21
N HIS A 25 7.71 -0.86 -4.15
CA HIS A 25 7.76 -1.66 -5.37
C HIS A 25 7.91 -3.15 -5.09
N LEU A 26 8.47 -3.54 -3.95
CA LEU A 26 8.66 -4.93 -3.57
C LEU A 26 7.34 -5.63 -3.22
N VAL A 27 6.29 -4.85 -2.95
CA VAL A 27 5.00 -5.39 -2.51
C VAL A 27 4.00 -5.52 -3.68
N PHE A 28 4.27 -4.87 -4.80
CA PHE A 28 3.42 -4.94 -5.99
C PHE A 28 3.75 -6.19 -6.81
N ASN A 29 3.26 -7.33 -6.35
CA ASN A 29 3.52 -8.63 -6.98
C ASN A 29 2.27 -9.52 -6.90
N ASP A 30 2.39 -10.77 -7.36
CA ASP A 30 1.26 -11.70 -7.44
C ASP A 30 0.69 -12.12 -6.08
N ASP A 31 1.43 -11.89 -5.00
CA ASP A 31 0.98 -12.21 -3.65
C ASP A 31 0.13 -11.09 -3.03
N ALA A 32 0.02 -9.96 -3.71
CA ALA A 32 -0.74 -8.82 -3.20
C ALA A 32 -2.21 -8.88 -3.61
N PHE A 33 -3.07 -8.32 -2.75
CA PHE A 33 -4.47 -8.12 -3.05
C PHE A 33 -4.76 -6.63 -3.08
N ILE A 34 -5.40 -6.17 -4.13
CA ILE A 34 -5.71 -4.75 -4.33
C ILE A 34 -7.22 -4.58 -4.40
N ILE A 35 -7.74 -3.64 -3.64
CA ILE A 35 -9.14 -3.22 -3.70
C ILE A 35 -9.21 -1.72 -3.89
N GLU A 36 -10.32 -1.26 -4.43
CA GLU A 36 -10.60 0.17 -4.47
C GLU A 36 -10.99 0.64 -3.07
N ASP A 37 -10.43 1.77 -2.62
CA ASP A 37 -10.78 2.32 -1.31
C ASP A 37 -12.24 2.76 -1.33
N PRO A 38 -13.08 2.23 -0.44
CA PRO A 38 -14.52 2.54 -0.45
C PRO A 38 -14.89 3.94 0.00
N HIS A 39 -13.93 4.74 0.50
CA HIS A 39 -14.21 6.10 0.93
C HIS A 39 -14.38 7.03 -0.27
N ASP A 40 -15.51 7.73 -0.32
CA ASP A 40 -15.86 8.62 -1.43
C ASP A 40 -15.39 10.05 -1.23
N ASP A 41 -14.59 10.32 -0.21
CA ASP A 41 -14.19 11.68 0.20
C ASP A 41 -13.06 12.26 -0.66
N TYR A 42 -12.55 11.48 -1.61
CA TYR A 42 -11.39 11.88 -2.39
C TYR A 42 -11.79 12.33 -3.79
N ASP A 43 -11.12 13.35 -4.31
CA ASP A 43 -11.31 13.81 -5.67
C ASP A 43 -10.79 12.80 -6.70
N GLU A 44 -10.02 11.82 -6.28
CA GLU A 44 -9.42 10.81 -7.13
C GLU A 44 -9.67 9.42 -6.56
N THR A 45 -9.65 8.42 -7.41
CA THR A 45 -9.80 7.03 -6.98
C THR A 45 -8.53 6.57 -6.26
N ARG A 46 -8.71 6.06 -5.05
CA ARG A 46 -7.63 5.48 -4.26
C ARG A 46 -7.78 3.97 -4.17
N TYR A 47 -6.66 3.31 -4.05
CA TYR A 47 -6.59 1.86 -3.93
C TYR A 47 -5.85 1.49 -2.65
N LEU A 48 -6.21 0.32 -2.11
CA LEU A 48 -5.55 -0.27 -0.96
C LEU A 48 -4.94 -1.60 -1.38
N LEU A 49 -3.66 -1.76 -1.13
CA LEU A 49 -2.95 -3.00 -1.37
C LEU A 49 -2.63 -3.66 -0.05
N GLN A 50 -2.92 -4.97 0.06
CA GLN A 50 -2.44 -5.83 1.13
C GLN A 50 -1.37 -6.74 0.56
N GLY A 51 -0.20 -6.74 1.15
CA GLY A 51 0.88 -7.56 0.63
C GLY A 51 1.98 -7.79 1.67
N LEU A 52 3.00 -8.52 1.26
CA LEU A 52 4.12 -8.87 2.14
C LEU A 52 5.33 -8.03 1.83
N LEU A 53 5.89 -7.42 2.86
CA LEU A 53 7.18 -6.75 2.80
C LEU A 53 8.07 -7.40 3.86
N TYR A 54 9.10 -8.14 3.43
CA TYR A 54 9.99 -8.87 4.31
C TYR A 54 9.22 -9.72 5.34
N GLN A 55 8.24 -10.50 4.86
CA GLN A 55 7.42 -11.40 5.67
C GLN A 55 6.44 -10.71 6.62
N GLN A 56 6.25 -9.41 6.45
CA GLN A 56 5.30 -8.63 7.23
C GLN A 56 4.17 -8.15 6.33
N VAL A 57 2.93 -8.32 6.78
CA VAL A 57 1.79 -7.80 6.02
C VAL A 57 1.73 -6.29 6.18
N VAL A 58 1.70 -5.59 5.05
CA VAL A 58 1.58 -4.14 5.01
C VAL A 58 0.38 -3.72 4.18
N ILE A 59 -0.11 -2.52 4.47
CA ILE A 59 -1.20 -1.89 3.72
C ILE A 59 -0.63 -0.65 3.05
N ILE A 60 -0.77 -0.58 1.73
CA ILE A 60 -0.32 0.57 0.94
C ILE A 60 -1.53 1.26 0.32
N SER A 61 -1.67 2.55 0.57
CA SER A 61 -2.65 3.39 -0.10
C SER A 61 -1.98 4.10 -1.26
N PHE A 62 -2.61 4.08 -2.43
CA PHE A 62 -2.00 4.66 -3.62
C PHE A 62 -3.05 5.08 -4.65
N THR A 63 -2.63 5.90 -5.60
CA THR A 63 -3.41 6.25 -6.79
C THR A 63 -2.62 5.83 -8.03
N VAL A 64 -3.32 5.76 -9.16
CA VAL A 64 -2.69 5.42 -10.45
C VAL A 64 -2.88 6.59 -11.39
N GLU A 65 -1.80 7.06 -11.99
CA GLU A 65 -1.81 8.16 -12.96
C GLU A 65 -1.42 7.61 -14.34
N ASN A 66 -2.24 7.94 -15.34
CA ASN A 66 -1.96 7.58 -16.75
C ASN A 66 -1.68 6.09 -16.96
N ASP A 67 -2.22 5.23 -16.11
CA ASP A 67 -2.05 3.76 -16.14
C ASP A 67 -0.60 3.29 -16.00
N GLU A 68 0.34 4.18 -15.71
CA GLU A 68 1.76 3.85 -15.65
C GLU A 68 2.44 4.25 -14.36
N VAL A 69 1.93 5.25 -13.67
CA VAL A 69 2.57 5.80 -12.48
C VAL A 69 1.75 5.48 -11.25
N ILE A 70 2.37 4.83 -10.29
CA ILE A 70 1.76 4.55 -8.98
C ILE A 70 2.25 5.61 -8.02
N ARG A 71 1.31 6.40 -7.49
CA ARG A 71 1.62 7.43 -6.50
C ARG A 71 1.31 6.90 -5.12
N ILE A 72 2.35 6.67 -4.33
CA ILE A 72 2.23 6.15 -2.97
C ILE A 72 1.76 7.26 -2.05
N ILE A 73 0.72 6.97 -1.26
CA ILE A 73 0.15 7.93 -0.32
C ILE A 73 0.55 7.57 1.11
N SER A 74 0.47 6.29 1.46
CA SER A 74 0.85 5.83 2.81
C SER A 74 1.22 4.35 2.79
N MET A 75 2.05 3.95 3.75
CA MET A 75 2.39 2.55 4.03
C MET A 75 2.33 2.34 5.53
N ARG A 76 1.62 1.31 5.95
CA ARG A 76 1.55 0.97 7.37
C ARG A 76 1.51 -0.54 7.56
N LYS A 77 1.82 -0.98 8.76
CA LYS A 77 1.66 -2.39 9.12
C LYS A 77 0.18 -2.73 9.19
N ALA A 78 -0.14 -3.94 8.78
CA ALA A 78 -1.50 -4.45 8.89
C ALA A 78 -1.87 -4.65 10.38
N THR A 79 -3.14 -4.39 10.71
CA THR A 79 -3.67 -4.78 12.01
C THR A 79 -3.75 -6.30 12.10
N LYS A 80 -3.98 -6.84 13.29
CA LYS A 80 -4.13 -8.29 13.46
C LYS A 80 -5.28 -8.84 12.61
N ARG A 81 -6.37 -8.11 12.54
CA ARG A 81 -7.53 -8.50 11.71
C ARG A 81 -7.16 -8.51 10.23
N GLU A 82 -6.45 -7.49 9.78
CA GLU A 82 -5.99 -7.41 8.39
C GLU A 82 -4.99 -8.50 8.06
N GLN A 83 -4.09 -8.83 8.98
CA GLN A 83 -3.16 -9.94 8.81
C GLN A 83 -3.91 -11.26 8.64
N ALA A 84 -4.89 -11.52 9.52
CA ALA A 84 -5.70 -12.74 9.43
C ALA A 84 -6.46 -12.82 8.12
N SER A 85 -7.02 -11.70 7.66
CA SER A 85 -7.71 -11.62 6.38
C SER A 85 -6.76 -11.93 5.22
N TYR A 86 -5.56 -11.37 5.25
CA TYR A 86 -4.56 -11.61 4.21
C TYR A 86 -4.17 -13.09 4.16
N VAL A 87 -3.86 -13.68 5.31
CA VAL A 87 -3.46 -15.10 5.41
C VAL A 87 -4.57 -16.00 4.87
N LYS A 88 -5.81 -15.71 5.22
CA LYS A 88 -6.96 -16.49 4.76
C LYS A 88 -7.11 -16.41 3.23
N LYS A 89 -6.95 -15.22 2.64
CA LYS A 89 -7.05 -15.04 1.19
C LYS A 89 -5.89 -15.72 0.46
N ARG A 90 -4.68 -15.64 1.02
CA ARG A 90 -3.46 -16.10 0.37
C ARG A 90 -3.28 -17.62 0.50
N PHE A 91 -3.57 -18.17 1.66
CA PHE A 91 -3.28 -19.57 1.97
C PHE A 91 -4.53 -20.42 2.24
N GLY A 92 -5.67 -19.83 2.16
CA GLY A 92 -6.90 -20.50 2.24
C GLY A 92 -7.51 -20.85 3.49
#